data_a5c131ab0e5d1d3b2d8415402ace8e43
#
_entry.id   a5c131ab0e5d1d3b2d8415402ace8e43
#
_cell.length_a   1.000
_cell.length_b   1.000
_cell.length_c   1.000
_cell.angle_alpha   90.00
_cell.angle_beta   90.00
_cell.angle_gamma   90.00
#
_symmetry.space_group_name_H-M   'P 1'
#
loop_
_entity.id
_entity.type
_entity.pdbx_description
1 polymer ?
#
loop_
_entity_poly.entity_id
_entity_poly.type
_entity_poly.pdbx_seq_one_letter_code
_entity_poly.pdbx_strand_id
1 'polypeptide(L)'
;WDMTRIAPGRPRSDGTPIEVTGTLRNENGTPIRDALIEIWNANHHGRYRHVEDASGLQLDENFFGMGRVVTDEDGNYRFWTISPGAYLARPDIGRWRPKHIHLSVSGGSARLITQMYFPDEPNNASDPMALLMGDGFENNIGKPYETLDLDVDEGYRFDIVVGGRNATFFE
;
A
#
# COMPACT_ATOMS: atom_id res chain seq x y z
N TRP A 1 -12.95 -1.73 1.19
CA TRP A 1 -12.63 -3.03 0.56
C TRP A 1 -11.82 -3.87 1.54
N ASP A 2 -12.22 -5.12 1.78
CA ASP A 2 -11.52 -6.05 2.67
C ASP A 2 -10.68 -7.04 1.86
N MET A 3 -9.36 -6.96 2.01
CA MET A 3 -8.38 -7.87 1.41
C MET A 3 -7.81 -8.86 2.44
N THR A 4 -8.27 -8.82 3.70
CA THR A 4 -7.77 -9.71 4.76
C THR A 4 -8.20 -11.18 4.59
N ARG A 5 -9.04 -11.46 3.59
CA ARG A 5 -9.50 -12.80 3.23
C ARG A 5 -9.85 -12.86 1.74
N ILE A 6 -9.80 -14.03 1.17
CA ILE A 6 -10.04 -14.24 -0.27
C ILE A 6 -11.50 -13.99 -0.66
N ALA A 7 -12.44 -14.18 0.26
CA ALA A 7 -13.87 -13.92 0.07
C ALA A 7 -14.59 -13.84 1.43
N PRO A 8 -15.78 -13.20 1.50
CA PRO A 8 -16.58 -13.20 2.72
C PRO A 8 -16.84 -14.61 3.24
N GLY A 9 -16.70 -14.79 4.56
CA GLY A 9 -16.92 -16.09 5.23
C GLY A 9 -15.76 -17.10 5.09
N ARG A 10 -14.70 -16.76 4.35
CA ARG A 10 -13.49 -17.58 4.30
C ARG A 10 -12.57 -17.25 5.48
N PRO A 11 -11.64 -18.14 5.84
CA PRO A 11 -10.62 -17.85 6.84
C PRO A 11 -9.87 -16.57 6.51
N ARG A 12 -9.44 -15.85 7.55
CA ARG A 12 -8.54 -14.72 7.41
C ARG A 12 -7.15 -15.20 6.98
N SER A 13 -6.47 -14.39 6.21
CA SER A 13 -5.06 -14.57 5.85
C SER A 13 -4.16 -14.52 7.08
N ASP A 14 -3.00 -15.15 6.98
CA ASP A 14 -1.97 -15.08 8.02
C ASP A 14 -1.41 -13.65 8.14
N GLY A 15 -0.91 -13.31 9.33
CA GLY A 15 -0.27 -12.03 9.61
C GLY A 15 -1.18 -10.99 10.26
N THR A 16 -0.67 -9.80 10.42
CA THR A 16 -1.33 -8.67 11.10
C THR A 16 -2.33 -7.99 10.17
N PRO A 17 -3.63 -7.99 10.48
CA PRO A 17 -4.61 -7.22 9.72
C PRO A 17 -4.45 -5.73 10.01
N ILE A 18 -4.44 -4.92 8.95
CA ILE A 18 -4.28 -3.48 9.05
C ILE A 18 -5.40 -2.74 8.31
N GLU A 19 -5.72 -1.56 8.81
CA GLU A 19 -6.59 -0.59 8.16
C GLU A 19 -5.74 0.50 7.51
N VAL A 20 -6.03 0.84 6.27
CA VAL A 20 -5.44 2.00 5.59
C VAL A 20 -6.54 2.96 5.19
N THR A 21 -6.41 4.21 5.63
CA THR A 21 -7.30 5.31 5.27
C THR A 21 -6.49 6.45 4.65
N GLY A 22 -7.14 7.32 3.89
CA GLY A 22 -6.48 8.50 3.37
C GLY A 22 -7.41 9.36 2.55
N THR A 23 -6.85 10.46 2.05
CA THR A 23 -7.53 11.36 1.11
C THR A 23 -6.73 11.47 -0.17
N LEU A 24 -7.43 11.54 -1.29
CA LEU A 24 -6.85 11.84 -2.59
C LEU A 24 -7.18 13.29 -2.96
N ARG A 25 -6.14 14.11 -3.21
CA ARG A 25 -6.27 15.54 -3.50
C ARG A 25 -5.34 15.96 -4.63
N ASN A 26 -5.65 17.06 -5.30
CA ASN A 26 -4.71 17.71 -6.20
C ASN A 26 -3.75 18.63 -5.42
N GLU A 27 -2.82 19.25 -6.13
CA GLU A 27 -1.81 20.18 -5.57
C GLU A 27 -2.41 21.39 -4.84
N ASN A 28 -3.64 21.79 -5.14
CA ASN A 28 -4.35 22.90 -4.51
C ASN A 28 -5.19 22.46 -3.31
N GLY A 29 -5.12 21.18 -2.91
CA GLY A 29 -5.88 20.62 -1.82
C GLY A 29 -7.32 20.25 -2.17
N THR A 30 -7.73 20.38 -3.43
CA THR A 30 -9.08 20.01 -3.87
C THR A 30 -9.24 18.49 -3.88
N PRO A 31 -10.30 17.93 -3.26
CA PRO A 31 -10.57 16.51 -3.30
C PRO A 31 -10.76 15.98 -4.74
N ILE A 32 -10.24 14.80 -5.01
CA ILE A 32 -10.49 14.07 -6.25
C ILE A 32 -11.44 12.93 -5.93
N ARG A 33 -12.71 13.12 -6.26
CA ARG A 33 -13.79 12.16 -6.06
C ARG A 33 -13.91 11.18 -7.23
N ASP A 34 -14.61 10.08 -7.01
CA ASP A 34 -14.91 9.06 -8.01
C ASP A 34 -13.64 8.48 -8.69
N ALA A 35 -12.49 8.61 -8.04
CA ALA A 35 -11.24 8.04 -8.50
C ALA A 35 -11.13 6.58 -8.07
N LEU A 36 -10.78 5.72 -9.01
CA LEU A 36 -10.45 4.32 -8.74
C LEU A 36 -9.03 4.23 -8.16
N ILE A 37 -8.90 3.57 -7.04
CA ILE A 37 -7.60 3.19 -6.46
C ILE A 37 -7.54 1.66 -6.46
N GLU A 38 -6.65 1.11 -7.27
CA GLU A 38 -6.30 -0.30 -7.26
C GLU A 38 -5.13 -0.50 -6.30
N ILE A 39 -5.21 -1.53 -5.46
CA ILE A 39 -4.26 -1.81 -4.39
C ILE A 39 -3.69 -3.20 -4.59
N TRP A 40 -2.37 -3.37 -4.39
CA TRP A 40 -1.77 -4.70 -4.29
C TRP A 40 -0.55 -4.71 -3.38
N ASN A 41 -0.38 -5.82 -2.67
CA ASN A 41 0.77 -6.03 -1.80
C ASN A 41 1.12 -7.52 -1.65
N ALA A 42 2.34 -7.79 -1.21
CA ALA A 42 2.77 -9.12 -0.82
C ALA A 42 1.98 -9.61 0.41
N ASN A 43 1.88 -10.92 0.60
CA ASN A 43 1.35 -11.49 1.82
C ASN A 43 2.30 -11.25 3.01
N HIS A 44 1.93 -11.71 4.21
CA HIS A 44 2.73 -11.61 5.43
C HIS A 44 4.15 -12.18 5.29
N HIS A 45 4.34 -13.19 4.43
CA HIS A 45 5.65 -13.81 4.19
C HIS A 45 6.51 -13.07 3.14
N GLY A 46 6.00 -11.99 2.54
CA GLY A 46 6.69 -11.25 1.48
C GLY A 46 6.48 -11.83 0.07
N ARG A 47 5.48 -12.71 -0.12
CA ARG A 47 5.17 -13.31 -1.41
C ARG A 47 3.98 -12.65 -2.09
N TYR A 48 4.15 -12.32 -3.38
CA TYR A 48 3.04 -11.91 -4.24
C TYR A 48 2.32 -13.13 -4.84
N ARG A 49 0.99 -13.02 -4.99
CA ARG A 49 0.22 -14.00 -5.76
C ARG A 49 0.34 -13.72 -7.27
N HIS A 50 1.55 -13.92 -7.79
CA HIS A 50 1.86 -13.73 -9.19
C HIS A 50 2.63 -14.93 -9.75
N VAL A 51 2.34 -15.29 -11.02
CA VAL A 51 2.95 -16.48 -11.65
C VAL A 51 4.46 -16.36 -11.81
N GLU A 52 4.97 -15.13 -11.88
CA GLU A 52 6.41 -14.86 -12.01
C GLU A 52 7.11 -14.67 -10.65
N ASP A 53 6.39 -14.77 -9.53
CA ASP A 53 7.03 -14.76 -8.21
C ASP A 53 7.79 -16.06 -7.98
N ALA A 54 9.09 -16.01 -8.22
CA ALA A 54 10.02 -17.12 -8.04
C ALA A 54 10.71 -17.12 -6.67
N SER A 55 10.19 -16.36 -5.69
CA SER A 55 10.80 -16.20 -4.36
C SER A 55 10.90 -17.52 -3.58
N GLY A 56 10.04 -18.50 -3.88
CA GLY A 56 9.93 -19.73 -3.10
C GLY A 56 9.34 -19.55 -1.71
N LEU A 57 8.93 -18.32 -1.35
CA LEU A 57 8.30 -18.02 -0.08
C LEU A 57 6.90 -18.64 0.00
N GLN A 58 6.36 -18.74 1.21
CA GLN A 58 5.07 -19.37 1.46
C GLN A 58 3.92 -18.56 0.82
N LEU A 59 3.13 -19.23 -0.02
CA LEU A 59 1.87 -18.68 -0.51
C LEU A 59 0.80 -18.84 0.57
N ASP A 60 0.07 -17.74 0.82
CA ASP A 60 -1.14 -17.78 1.66
C ASP A 60 -2.36 -17.94 0.75
N GLU A 61 -3.03 -19.10 0.86
CA GLU A 61 -4.21 -19.41 0.04
C GLU A 61 -5.44 -18.54 0.42
N ASN A 62 -5.43 -17.94 1.59
CA ASN A 62 -6.49 -17.05 2.07
C ASN A 62 -6.27 -15.58 1.69
N PHE A 63 -5.09 -15.23 1.14
CA PHE A 63 -4.74 -13.88 0.72
C PHE A 63 -4.75 -13.73 -0.79
N PHE A 64 -5.66 -12.88 -1.29
CA PHE A 64 -5.69 -12.59 -2.73
C PHE A 64 -4.62 -11.58 -3.14
N GLY A 65 -4.31 -10.62 -2.27
CA GLY A 65 -3.25 -9.64 -2.45
C GLY A 65 -3.59 -8.48 -3.38
N MET A 66 -4.85 -8.37 -3.80
CA MET A 66 -5.33 -7.30 -4.68
C MET A 66 -6.70 -6.81 -4.24
N GLY A 67 -6.93 -5.50 -4.39
CA GLY A 67 -8.20 -4.87 -4.09
C GLY A 67 -8.41 -3.58 -4.84
N ARG A 68 -9.58 -2.97 -4.66
CA ARG A 68 -9.90 -1.68 -5.26
C ARG A 68 -10.90 -0.92 -4.41
N VAL A 69 -10.75 0.40 -4.37
CA VAL A 69 -11.71 1.32 -3.74
C VAL A 69 -11.97 2.49 -4.68
N VAL A 70 -13.07 3.17 -4.47
CA VAL A 70 -13.39 4.42 -5.16
C VAL A 70 -13.47 5.52 -4.12
N THR A 71 -12.86 6.67 -4.39
CA THR A 71 -12.91 7.81 -3.47
C THR A 71 -14.31 8.42 -3.41
N ASP A 72 -14.70 8.85 -2.21
CA ASP A 72 -15.97 9.54 -1.96
C ASP A 72 -15.93 11.02 -2.44
N GLU A 73 -17.01 11.78 -2.15
CA GLU A 73 -17.15 13.20 -2.53
C GLU A 73 -16.06 14.09 -1.93
N ASP A 74 -15.51 13.72 -0.77
CA ASP A 74 -14.42 14.42 -0.08
C ASP A 74 -13.03 13.89 -0.43
N GLY A 75 -12.97 12.94 -1.38
CA GLY A 75 -11.73 12.28 -1.80
C GLY A 75 -11.21 11.22 -0.81
N ASN A 76 -12.01 10.83 0.18
CA ASN A 76 -11.59 9.82 1.15
C ASN A 76 -11.64 8.44 0.55
N TYR A 77 -10.73 7.58 1.02
CA TYR A 77 -10.72 6.14 0.73
C TYR A 77 -10.35 5.33 1.96
N ARG A 78 -10.73 4.06 1.95
CA ARG A 78 -10.47 3.11 3.05
C ARG A 78 -10.42 1.68 2.54
N PHE A 79 -9.46 0.91 3.01
CA PHE A 79 -9.38 -0.52 2.77
C PHE A 79 -8.70 -1.25 3.93
N TRP A 80 -8.87 -2.57 3.97
CA TRP A 80 -8.24 -3.46 4.91
C TRP A 80 -7.37 -4.47 4.16
N THR A 81 -6.20 -4.75 4.68
CA THR A 81 -5.28 -5.74 4.13
C THR A 81 -4.48 -6.41 5.25
N ILE A 82 -3.55 -7.27 4.87
CA ILE A 82 -2.55 -7.83 5.78
C ILE A 82 -1.26 -7.02 5.64
N SER A 83 -0.62 -6.70 6.77
CA SER A 83 0.70 -6.08 6.78
C SER A 83 1.67 -6.92 5.94
N PRO A 84 2.22 -6.39 4.84
CA PRO A 84 3.08 -7.17 3.95
C PRO A 84 4.39 -7.56 4.61
N GLY A 85 4.98 -8.67 4.21
CA GLY A 85 6.35 -8.99 4.54
C GLY A 85 7.34 -8.24 3.65
N ALA A 86 8.52 -7.91 4.19
CA ALA A 86 9.67 -7.54 3.38
C ALA A 86 10.15 -8.76 2.57
N TYR A 87 10.75 -8.54 1.41
CA TYR A 87 11.19 -9.64 0.57
C TYR A 87 12.52 -9.39 -0.13
N LEU A 88 13.22 -10.46 -0.48
CA LEU A 88 14.49 -10.43 -1.17
C LEU A 88 14.25 -10.28 -2.69
N ALA A 89 14.24 -9.05 -3.18
CA ALA A 89 13.94 -8.73 -4.57
C ALA A 89 15.06 -9.12 -5.56
N ARG A 90 16.32 -9.06 -5.11
CA ARG A 90 17.49 -9.39 -5.92
C ARG A 90 18.43 -10.29 -5.10
N PRO A 91 18.21 -11.62 -5.15
CA PRO A 91 19.02 -12.57 -4.40
C PRO A 91 20.51 -12.56 -4.79
N ASP A 92 20.78 -12.26 -6.06
CA ASP A 92 22.13 -12.19 -6.64
C ASP A 92 23.04 -11.14 -5.98
N ILE A 93 22.42 -10.09 -5.40
CA ILE A 93 23.14 -9.00 -4.70
C ILE A 93 22.62 -8.78 -3.27
N GLY A 94 21.81 -9.69 -2.75
CA GLY A 94 21.26 -9.61 -1.40
C GLY A 94 20.35 -8.39 -1.16
N ARG A 95 19.68 -7.89 -2.20
CA ARG A 95 18.86 -6.66 -2.08
C ARG A 95 17.45 -6.99 -1.60
N TRP A 96 17.10 -6.47 -0.44
CA TRP A 96 15.78 -6.52 0.16
C TRP A 96 14.94 -5.31 -0.23
N ARG A 97 13.63 -5.53 -0.37
CA ARG A 97 12.61 -4.47 -0.39
C ARG A 97 11.91 -4.42 0.97
N PRO A 98 11.67 -3.23 1.52
CA PRO A 98 10.90 -3.06 2.76
C PRO A 98 9.44 -3.43 2.54
N LYS A 99 8.68 -3.52 3.62
CA LYS A 99 7.21 -3.58 3.55
C LYS A 99 6.68 -2.39 2.77
N HIS A 100 5.81 -2.64 1.81
CA HIS A 100 5.14 -1.57 1.05
C HIS A 100 3.83 -2.07 0.44
N ILE A 101 2.95 -1.14 0.15
CA ILE A 101 1.70 -1.38 -0.55
C ILE A 101 1.72 -0.54 -1.82
N HIS A 102 1.45 -1.16 -2.96
CA HIS A 102 1.28 -0.45 -4.22
C HIS A 102 -0.13 0.11 -4.36
N LEU A 103 -0.24 1.30 -4.92
CA LEU A 103 -1.50 1.95 -5.26
C LEU A 103 -1.44 2.50 -6.68
N SER A 104 -2.45 2.18 -7.48
CA SER A 104 -2.65 2.74 -8.81
C SER A 104 -3.92 3.58 -8.80
N VAL A 105 -3.76 4.89 -8.93
CA VAL A 105 -4.84 5.87 -8.90
C VAL A 105 -5.24 6.25 -10.31
N SER A 106 -6.53 6.19 -10.62
CA SER A 106 -7.09 6.59 -11.91
C SER A 106 -8.40 7.33 -11.69
N GLY A 107 -8.51 8.58 -12.13
CA GLY A 107 -9.76 9.34 -12.02
C GLY A 107 -9.64 10.78 -12.48
N GLY A 108 -10.67 11.28 -13.13
CA GLY A 108 -10.65 12.59 -13.74
C GLY A 108 -9.49 12.73 -14.71
N SER A 109 -8.61 13.69 -14.48
CA SER A 109 -7.33 13.87 -15.18
C SER A 109 -6.12 13.34 -14.41
N ALA A 110 -6.35 12.61 -13.29
CA ALA A 110 -5.29 12.08 -12.44
C ALA A 110 -4.92 10.65 -12.83
N ARG A 111 -3.63 10.40 -12.97
CA ARG A 111 -3.04 9.08 -13.11
C ARG A 111 -1.76 9.03 -12.28
N LEU A 112 -1.73 8.14 -11.30
CA LEU A 112 -0.57 7.96 -10.43
C LEU A 112 -0.40 6.48 -10.10
N ILE A 113 0.83 5.97 -10.22
CA ILE A 113 1.22 4.70 -9.62
C ILE A 113 2.22 5.05 -8.52
N THR A 114 2.02 4.53 -7.34
CA THR A 114 2.84 4.88 -6.18
C THR A 114 2.91 3.72 -5.17
N GLN A 115 3.73 3.89 -4.15
CA GLN A 115 3.87 2.94 -3.06
C GLN A 115 3.73 3.66 -1.72
N MET A 116 2.92 3.09 -0.82
CA MET A 116 2.92 3.44 0.60
C MET A 116 3.97 2.59 1.31
N TYR A 117 4.88 3.22 2.02
CA TYR A 117 5.87 2.59 2.89
C TYR A 117 5.42 2.64 4.34
N PHE A 118 5.97 1.76 5.14
CA PHE A 118 5.74 1.74 6.59
C PHE A 118 6.87 2.49 7.32
N PRO A 119 6.56 3.20 8.41
CA PRO A 119 7.60 3.83 9.23
C PRO A 119 8.49 2.75 9.88
N ASP A 120 9.68 3.17 10.27
CA ASP A 120 10.64 2.36 11.05
C ASP A 120 11.06 1.01 10.40
N GLU A 121 10.83 0.84 9.09
CA GLU A 121 11.30 -0.32 8.35
C GLU A 121 12.82 -0.21 8.08
N PRO A 122 13.62 -1.18 8.54
CA PRO A 122 15.08 -1.11 8.43
C PRO A 122 15.59 -0.98 6.99
N ASN A 123 14.86 -1.57 6.04
CA ASN A 123 15.25 -1.59 4.63
C ASN A 123 14.84 -0.32 3.86
N ASN A 124 14.09 0.62 4.48
CA ASN A 124 13.70 1.87 3.81
C ASN A 124 14.92 2.65 3.32
N ALA A 125 15.95 2.77 4.15
CA ALA A 125 17.16 3.55 3.83
C ALA A 125 17.98 2.97 2.65
N SER A 126 17.79 1.71 2.31
CA SER A 126 18.52 1.01 1.23
C SER A 126 17.64 0.66 0.02
N ASP A 127 16.33 0.93 0.09
CA ASP A 127 15.41 0.66 -1.00
C ASP A 127 15.69 1.61 -2.18
N PRO A 128 15.89 1.07 -3.41
CA PRO A 128 16.18 1.92 -4.57
C PRO A 128 15.10 2.94 -4.89
N MET A 129 13.83 2.59 -4.64
CA MET A 129 12.72 3.51 -4.89
C MET A 129 12.68 4.63 -3.84
N ALA A 130 12.91 4.31 -2.56
CA ALA A 130 13.03 5.30 -1.50
C ALA A 130 14.21 6.27 -1.77
N LEU A 131 15.35 5.75 -2.22
CA LEU A 131 16.49 6.56 -2.61
C LEU A 131 16.19 7.46 -3.82
N LEU A 132 15.42 6.98 -4.78
CA LEU A 132 14.99 7.76 -5.95
C LEU A 132 14.03 8.90 -5.56
N MET A 133 13.18 8.69 -4.57
CA MET A 133 12.27 9.72 -4.02
C MET A 133 13.02 10.85 -3.31
N GLY A 134 14.22 10.58 -2.76
CA GLY A 134 14.98 11.56 -2.00
C GLY A 134 14.19 12.17 -0.86
N ASP A 135 14.20 13.50 -0.73
CA ASP A 135 13.44 14.23 0.31
C ASP A 135 11.92 14.05 0.19
N GLY A 136 11.41 13.61 -0.97
CA GLY A 136 10.00 13.30 -1.19
C GLY A 136 9.53 12.00 -0.55
N PHE A 137 10.44 11.15 -0.06
CA PHE A 137 10.10 9.86 0.53
C PHE A 137 9.14 9.96 1.71
N GLU A 138 9.24 11.01 2.52
CA GLU A 138 8.34 11.28 3.64
C GLU A 138 6.85 11.37 3.22
N ASN A 139 6.57 11.80 1.99
CA ASN A 139 5.21 11.87 1.45
C ASN A 139 4.64 10.47 1.11
N ASN A 140 5.50 9.46 1.11
CA ASN A 140 5.13 8.08 0.80
C ASN A 140 5.11 7.16 2.03
N ILE A 141 5.30 7.72 3.24
CA ILE A 141 5.21 6.96 4.49
C ILE A 141 3.80 7.03 5.07
N GLY A 142 3.20 5.87 5.29
CA GLY A 142 1.93 5.74 6.03
C GLY A 142 2.11 6.17 7.48
N LYS A 143 1.23 7.05 7.97
CA LYS A 143 1.28 7.59 9.33
C LYS A 143 0.44 6.70 10.25
N PRO A 144 1.03 6.07 11.27
CA PRO A 144 0.29 5.24 12.21
C PRO A 144 -0.79 6.04 12.94
N TYR A 145 -1.93 5.42 13.19
CA TYR A 145 -2.97 5.94 14.08
C TYR A 145 -3.67 4.80 14.82
N GLU A 146 -4.30 5.13 15.95
CA GLU A 146 -5.11 4.18 16.72
C GLU A 146 -6.46 3.98 16.00
N THR A 147 -6.65 2.79 15.43
CA THR A 147 -7.93 2.44 14.79
C THR A 147 -9.00 2.09 15.82
N LEU A 148 -10.25 2.42 15.50
CA LEU A 148 -11.43 2.03 16.27
C LEU A 148 -12.04 0.71 15.76
N ASP A 149 -11.51 0.15 14.68
CA ASP A 149 -11.96 -1.11 14.12
C ASP A 149 -11.37 -2.28 14.92
N LEU A 150 -12.24 -3.01 15.60
CA LEU A 150 -11.86 -4.14 16.47
C LEU A 150 -11.38 -5.38 15.70
N ASP A 151 -11.56 -5.39 14.39
CA ASP A 151 -11.15 -6.50 13.52
C ASP A 151 -9.73 -6.37 12.96
N VAL A 152 -9.04 -5.25 13.25
CA VAL A 152 -7.67 -4.98 12.83
C VAL A 152 -6.77 -4.57 13.99
N ASP A 153 -5.48 -4.82 13.87
CA ASP A 153 -4.50 -4.56 14.92
C ASP A 153 -3.83 -3.19 14.79
N GLU A 154 -3.73 -2.66 13.56
CA GLU A 154 -3.00 -1.42 13.28
C GLU A 154 -3.75 -0.56 12.26
N GLY A 155 -3.65 0.77 12.39
CA GLY A 155 -4.18 1.74 11.44
C GLY A 155 -3.07 2.60 10.82
N TYR A 156 -3.18 2.86 9.52
CA TYR A 156 -2.26 3.75 8.80
C TYR A 156 -3.04 4.76 7.96
N ARG A 157 -2.67 6.03 8.09
CA ARG A 157 -3.16 7.10 7.23
C ARG A 157 -2.17 7.38 6.11
N PHE A 158 -2.61 7.32 4.88
CA PHE A 158 -1.82 7.62 3.70
C PHE A 158 -2.59 8.59 2.79
N ASP A 159 -2.26 9.87 2.88
CA ASP A 159 -2.85 10.90 2.02
C ASP A 159 -2.07 10.99 0.71
N ILE A 160 -2.80 11.00 -0.42
CA ILE A 160 -2.23 11.05 -1.77
C ILE A 160 -2.47 12.43 -2.37
N VAL A 161 -1.40 13.08 -2.78
CA VAL A 161 -1.43 14.36 -3.47
C VAL A 161 -0.94 14.18 -4.90
N VAL A 162 -1.78 14.55 -5.87
CA VAL A 162 -1.45 14.46 -7.29
C VAL A 162 -0.99 15.83 -7.79
N GLY A 163 0.26 15.88 -8.25
CA GLY A 163 0.89 17.11 -8.76
C GLY A 163 1.45 18.04 -7.68
N GLY A 164 2.22 19.03 -8.13
CA GLY A 164 2.83 20.03 -7.26
C GLY A 164 4.09 19.59 -6.52
N ARG A 165 4.60 20.50 -5.68
CA ARG A 165 5.88 20.31 -4.96
C ARG A 165 5.80 19.22 -3.89
N ASN A 166 4.62 19.04 -3.28
CA ASN A 166 4.38 18.08 -2.20
C ASN A 166 3.65 16.83 -2.74
N ALA A 167 3.78 16.55 -4.02
CA ALA A 167 3.15 15.39 -4.64
C ALA A 167 3.65 14.10 -4.01
N THR A 168 2.75 13.13 -3.90
CA THR A 168 3.10 11.73 -3.71
C THR A 168 3.92 11.26 -4.91
N PHE A 169 4.98 10.52 -4.66
CA PHE A 169 5.90 10.09 -5.71
C PHE A 169 5.21 9.19 -6.74
N PHE A 170 5.48 9.44 -8.01
CA PHE A 170 5.07 8.60 -9.12
C PHE A 170 6.16 7.56 -9.41
N GLU A 171 5.79 6.27 -9.36
CA GLU A 171 6.67 5.13 -9.67
C GLU A 171 6.85 4.93 -11.18
#